data_1fd784b160f515e7e6673a8304845de4
#
_entry.id   1fd784b160f515e7e6673a8304845de4
#
_cell.length_a   1.000
_cell.length_b   1.000
_cell.length_c   1.000
_cell.angle_alpha   90.00
_cell.angle_beta   90.00
_cell.angle_gamma   90.00
#
_symmetry.space_group_name_H-M   'P 1'
#
loop_
_entity.id
_entity.type
_entity.pdbx_description
1 polymer ?
#
loop_
_entity_poly.entity_id
_entity_poly.type
_entity_poly.pdbx_seq_one_letter_code
_entity_poly.pdbx_strand_id
1 'polypeptide(L)'
;MLRIYETDCAALAPYWDEALTLLPPERRQRVQLCRDRAAALGIAAGGLLLRAVLGVRTDGRLLKGPCGKPHIPGGPEFNLSHGGTLAVLAVSDRAVGVDCEDARRGASEALLRRVLTPEEWEDSPAAIPFSRLWTRKEAVMKACGLGLGLAPASYCVLDDLVQAKGQTWRLHTLELRGHFVSCAAEAAEAPELLHLPPEALLAP
;
A
#
# COMPACT_ATOMS: atom_id res chain seq x y z
N MET A 1 11.76 1.18 -13.87
CA MET A 1 10.92 -0.06 -13.80
C MET A 1 9.98 0.05 -12.61
N LEU A 2 8.67 -0.25 -12.79
CA LEU A 2 7.67 -0.21 -11.72
C LEU A 2 6.93 -1.54 -11.66
N ARG A 3 6.91 -2.19 -10.49
CA ARG A 3 6.24 -3.47 -10.24
C ARG A 3 5.35 -3.40 -9.01
N ILE A 4 4.20 -4.03 -9.08
CA ILE A 4 3.31 -4.26 -7.93
C ILE A 4 3.20 -5.78 -7.74
N TYR A 5 3.66 -6.26 -6.59
CA TYR A 5 3.46 -7.63 -6.14
C TYR A 5 2.24 -7.68 -5.24
N GLU A 6 1.36 -8.65 -5.44
CA GLU A 6 0.16 -8.81 -4.64
C GLU A 6 0.00 -10.24 -4.13
N THR A 7 -0.70 -10.39 -3.01
CA THR A 7 -1.07 -11.69 -2.47
C THR A 7 -2.40 -11.62 -1.73
N ASP A 8 -3.15 -12.72 -1.79
CA ASP A 8 -4.35 -12.92 -0.97
C ASP A 8 -3.93 -13.30 0.46
N CYS A 9 -4.20 -12.41 1.41
CA CYS A 9 -3.87 -12.64 2.82
C CYS A 9 -4.63 -13.84 3.41
N ALA A 10 -5.87 -14.10 2.95
CA ALA A 10 -6.66 -15.21 3.45
C ALA A 10 -6.08 -16.57 3.05
N ALA A 11 -5.42 -16.65 1.89
CA ALA A 11 -4.76 -17.85 1.41
C ALA A 11 -3.56 -18.27 2.29
N LEU A 12 -3.03 -17.38 3.15
CA LEU A 12 -1.99 -17.70 4.13
C LEU A 12 -2.53 -18.40 5.40
N ALA A 13 -3.84 -18.39 5.62
CA ALA A 13 -4.40 -18.94 6.85
C ALA A 13 -4.02 -20.41 7.14
N PRO A 14 -3.99 -21.32 6.15
CA PRO A 14 -3.55 -22.71 6.36
C PRO A 14 -2.06 -22.83 6.73
N TYR A 15 -1.24 -21.86 6.36
CA TYR A 15 0.22 -21.84 6.53
C TYR A 15 0.67 -20.93 7.67
N TRP A 16 -0.23 -20.63 8.60
CA TRP A 16 -0.01 -19.59 9.61
C TRP A 16 1.25 -19.78 10.44
N ASP A 17 1.46 -20.99 10.99
CA ASP A 17 2.60 -21.26 11.87
C ASP A 17 3.92 -21.18 11.10
N GLU A 18 3.96 -21.69 9.87
CA GLU A 18 5.11 -21.57 8.99
C GLU A 18 5.39 -20.10 8.64
N ALA A 19 4.36 -19.36 8.25
CA ALA A 19 4.46 -17.93 7.95
C ALA A 19 5.09 -17.16 9.12
N LEU A 20 4.68 -17.42 10.35
CA LEU A 20 5.24 -16.76 11.54
C LEU A 20 6.73 -17.06 11.73
N THR A 21 7.21 -18.25 11.41
CA THR A 21 8.64 -18.58 11.56
C THR A 21 9.52 -17.79 10.62
N LEU A 22 8.99 -17.41 9.46
CA LEU A 22 9.72 -16.70 8.41
C LEU A 22 9.75 -15.18 8.60
N LEU A 23 8.93 -14.64 9.50
CA LEU A 23 8.88 -13.20 9.76
C LEU A 23 10.02 -12.75 10.67
N PRO A 24 10.57 -11.53 10.44
CA PRO A 24 11.46 -10.86 11.38
C PRO A 24 10.83 -10.72 12.78
N PRO A 25 11.62 -10.73 13.88
CA PRO A 25 11.10 -10.75 15.24
C PRO A 25 10.11 -9.64 15.58
N GLU A 26 10.41 -8.37 15.22
CA GLU A 26 9.50 -7.24 15.49
C GLU A 26 8.17 -7.39 14.74
N ARG A 27 8.22 -7.83 13.48
CA ARG A 27 7.00 -8.05 12.69
C ARG A 27 6.19 -9.21 13.23
N ARG A 28 6.84 -10.30 13.62
CA ARG A 28 6.20 -11.45 14.29
C ARG A 28 5.48 -11.01 15.57
N GLN A 29 6.13 -10.20 16.39
CA GLN A 29 5.53 -9.64 17.59
C GLN A 29 4.30 -8.79 17.28
N ARG A 30 4.36 -7.91 16.27
CA ARG A 30 3.20 -7.11 15.82
C ARG A 30 2.02 -7.99 15.40
N VAL A 31 2.29 -9.07 14.66
CA VAL A 31 1.27 -10.04 14.25
C VAL A 31 0.64 -10.71 15.47
N GLN A 32 1.44 -11.14 16.44
CA GLN A 32 0.97 -11.82 17.66
C GLN A 32 0.15 -10.91 18.59
N LEU A 33 0.47 -9.61 18.61
CA LEU A 33 -0.26 -8.60 19.40
C LEU A 33 -1.55 -8.12 18.69
N CYS A 34 -1.72 -8.41 17.40
CA CYS A 34 -2.89 -7.99 16.66
C CYS A 34 -4.09 -8.88 17.02
N ARG A 35 -5.16 -8.25 17.55
CA ARG A 35 -6.38 -8.96 17.96
C ARG A 35 -7.27 -9.32 16.77
N ASP A 36 -7.21 -8.55 15.72
CA ASP A 36 -7.96 -8.79 14.49
C ASP A 36 -7.19 -9.77 13.60
N ARG A 37 -7.80 -10.93 13.32
CA ARG A 37 -7.17 -12.00 12.54
C ARG A 37 -6.90 -11.57 11.09
N ALA A 38 -7.81 -10.83 10.48
CA ALA A 38 -7.63 -10.35 9.10
C ALA A 38 -6.48 -9.33 9.01
N ALA A 39 -6.41 -8.39 9.96
CA ALA A 39 -5.30 -7.46 10.06
C ALA A 39 -3.97 -8.18 10.35
N ALA A 40 -3.96 -9.21 11.21
CA ALA A 40 -2.78 -10.03 11.49
C ALA A 40 -2.26 -10.73 10.23
N LEU A 41 -3.16 -11.31 9.42
CA LEU A 41 -2.83 -11.91 8.12
C LEU A 41 -2.25 -10.88 7.15
N GLY A 42 -2.82 -9.68 7.10
CA GLY A 42 -2.29 -8.58 6.28
C GLY A 42 -0.87 -8.15 6.68
N ILE A 43 -0.60 -8.03 7.99
CA ILE A 43 0.74 -7.72 8.51
C ILE A 43 1.73 -8.84 8.14
N ALA A 44 1.32 -10.11 8.28
CA ALA A 44 2.14 -11.28 7.95
C ALA A 44 2.43 -11.32 6.44
N ALA A 45 1.40 -11.22 5.59
CA ALA A 45 1.51 -11.19 4.14
C ALA A 45 2.48 -10.10 3.67
N GLY A 46 2.35 -8.88 4.22
CA GLY A 46 3.27 -7.78 3.92
C GLY A 46 4.72 -8.10 4.31
N GLY A 47 4.94 -8.81 5.42
CA GLY A 47 6.28 -9.26 5.83
C GLY A 47 6.87 -10.29 4.88
N LEU A 48 6.06 -11.24 4.44
CA LEU A 48 6.47 -12.26 3.48
C LEU A 48 6.74 -11.69 2.09
N LEU A 49 5.95 -10.71 1.64
CA LEU A 49 6.23 -9.97 0.40
C LEU A 49 7.61 -9.27 0.46
N LEU A 50 7.91 -8.58 1.56
CA LEU A 50 9.23 -7.96 1.75
C LEU A 50 10.36 -8.98 1.75
N ARG A 51 10.13 -10.16 2.36
CA ARG A 51 11.10 -11.25 2.36
C ARG A 51 11.32 -11.83 0.97
N ALA A 52 10.24 -12.20 0.28
CA ALA A 52 10.30 -12.87 -1.01
C ALA A 52 10.87 -11.95 -2.12
N VAL A 53 10.47 -10.68 -2.14
CA VAL A 53 10.80 -9.74 -3.23
C VAL A 53 12.09 -8.97 -2.96
N LEU A 54 12.30 -8.52 -1.71
CA LEU A 54 13.41 -7.64 -1.34
C LEU A 54 14.47 -8.34 -0.45
N GLY A 55 14.27 -9.62 -0.13
CA GLY A 55 15.18 -10.39 0.72
C GLY A 55 15.28 -9.86 2.15
N VAL A 56 14.23 -9.21 2.66
CA VAL A 56 14.19 -8.68 4.04
C VAL A 56 13.90 -9.82 5.01
N ARG A 57 14.97 -10.34 5.63
CA ARG A 57 14.90 -11.46 6.59
C ARG A 57 15.07 -10.99 8.04
N THR A 58 15.52 -9.77 8.25
CA THR A 58 15.74 -9.17 9.59
C THR A 58 15.24 -7.72 9.61
N ASP A 59 14.77 -7.27 10.76
CA ASP A 59 14.26 -5.90 10.93
C ASP A 59 15.35 -4.83 10.73
N GLY A 60 16.60 -5.12 11.08
CA GLY A 60 17.73 -4.19 10.93
C GLY A 60 18.06 -3.81 9.49
N ARG A 61 17.48 -4.49 8.50
CA ARG A 61 17.62 -4.10 7.08
C ARG A 61 16.69 -2.96 6.66
N LEU A 62 15.65 -2.69 7.45
CA LEU A 62 14.67 -1.63 7.19
C LEU A 62 14.94 -0.44 8.12
N LEU A 63 15.32 0.68 7.54
CA LEU A 63 15.38 1.95 8.24
C LEU A 63 14.06 2.72 8.03
N LYS A 64 13.76 3.64 8.94
CA LYS A 64 12.57 4.49 8.85
C LYS A 64 13.00 5.91 8.51
N GLY A 65 12.38 6.49 7.49
CA GLY A 65 12.48 7.90 7.18
C GLY A 65 11.80 8.78 8.24
N PRO A 66 11.90 10.11 8.12
CA PRO A 66 11.41 11.06 9.13
C PRO A 66 9.92 10.89 9.48
N CYS A 67 9.09 10.50 8.52
CA CYS A 67 7.66 10.25 8.72
C CYS A 67 7.32 8.74 8.78
N GLY A 68 8.31 7.89 9.06
CA GLY A 68 8.10 6.46 9.30
C GLY A 68 8.04 5.59 8.05
N LYS A 69 8.18 6.13 6.82
CA LYS A 69 8.26 5.32 5.60
C LYS A 69 9.50 4.42 5.67
N PRO A 70 9.35 3.08 5.56
CA PRO A 70 10.49 2.18 5.56
C PRO A 70 11.27 2.31 4.25
N HIS A 71 12.60 2.16 4.33
CA HIS A 71 13.49 2.11 3.18
C HIS A 71 14.66 1.16 3.44
N ILE A 72 15.30 0.70 2.38
CA ILE A 72 16.51 -0.13 2.41
C ILE A 72 17.67 0.73 1.89
N PRO A 73 18.70 1.03 2.70
CA PRO A 73 19.84 1.82 2.23
C PRO A 73 20.50 1.19 1.01
N GLY A 74 20.62 1.98 -0.08
CA GLY A 74 21.18 1.50 -1.36
C GLY A 74 20.31 0.49 -2.11
N GLY A 75 19.11 0.20 -1.63
CA GLY A 75 18.14 -0.67 -2.29
C GLY A 75 17.18 0.11 -3.20
N PRO A 76 16.22 -0.60 -3.82
CA PRO A 76 15.16 0.03 -4.60
C PRO A 76 14.20 0.82 -3.70
N GLU A 77 13.50 1.78 -4.29
CA GLU A 77 12.33 2.39 -3.67
C GLU A 77 11.19 1.37 -3.58
N PHE A 78 10.51 1.35 -2.46
CA PHE A 78 9.35 0.48 -2.28
C PHE A 78 8.31 1.09 -1.34
N ASN A 79 7.10 0.57 -1.45
CA ASN A 79 6.04 0.86 -0.49
C ASN A 79 5.12 -0.35 -0.33
N LEU A 80 4.60 -0.55 0.88
CA LEU A 80 3.77 -1.68 1.27
C LEU A 80 2.43 -1.19 1.79
N SER A 81 1.35 -1.85 1.38
CA SER A 81 0.01 -1.66 1.97
C SER A 81 -0.71 -3.00 2.12
N HIS A 82 -1.69 -3.04 3.00
CA HIS A 82 -2.65 -4.13 3.10
C HIS A 82 -4.01 -3.58 3.53
N GLY A 83 -5.07 -4.12 2.95
CA GLY A 83 -6.46 -3.78 3.28
C GLY A 83 -7.37 -4.96 2.99
N GLY A 84 -8.34 -5.23 3.84
CA GLY A 84 -9.19 -6.40 3.70
C GLY A 84 -8.40 -7.70 3.59
N THR A 85 -8.56 -8.41 2.48
CA THR A 85 -7.87 -9.67 2.19
C THR A 85 -6.67 -9.53 1.27
N LEU A 86 -6.24 -8.30 0.95
CA LEU A 86 -5.18 -8.04 -0.02
C LEU A 86 -3.97 -7.39 0.65
N ALA A 87 -2.77 -7.87 0.32
CA ALA A 87 -1.51 -7.17 0.58
C ALA A 87 -0.78 -6.89 -0.73
N VAL A 88 -0.18 -5.69 -0.83
CA VAL A 88 0.50 -5.21 -2.03
C VAL A 88 1.84 -4.58 -1.67
N LEU A 89 2.85 -4.85 -2.49
CA LEU A 89 4.19 -4.27 -2.42
C LEU A 89 4.53 -3.65 -3.77
N ALA A 90 4.66 -2.32 -3.82
CA ALA A 90 5.21 -1.64 -4.98
C ALA A 90 6.73 -1.52 -4.87
N VAL A 91 7.44 -1.78 -5.96
CA VAL A 91 8.91 -1.66 -6.08
C VAL A 91 9.24 -0.87 -7.33
N SER A 92 10.14 0.12 -7.19
CA SER A 92 10.53 1.01 -8.28
C SER A 92 11.99 1.46 -8.12
N ASP A 93 12.56 1.98 -9.19
CA ASP A 93 13.84 2.70 -9.21
C ASP A 93 13.70 4.19 -8.83
N ARG A 94 12.46 4.68 -8.67
CA ARG A 94 12.11 6.03 -8.26
C ARG A 94 11.09 6.02 -7.13
N ALA A 95 10.86 7.17 -6.51
CA ALA A 95 9.89 7.32 -5.44
C ALA A 95 8.53 6.73 -5.81
N VAL A 96 7.97 5.92 -4.92
CA VAL A 96 6.74 5.17 -5.12
C VAL A 96 5.92 5.09 -3.84
N GLY A 97 4.60 5.11 -3.97
CA GLY A 97 3.65 4.82 -2.91
C GLY A 97 2.54 3.92 -3.44
N VAL A 98 2.04 3.01 -2.62
CA VAL A 98 0.93 2.12 -2.95
C VAL A 98 -0.06 2.06 -1.80
N ASP A 99 -1.32 2.00 -2.14
CA ASP A 99 -2.38 1.74 -1.17
C ASP A 99 -3.42 0.78 -1.71
N CYS A 100 -4.10 0.03 -0.82
CA CYS A 100 -5.20 -0.85 -1.18
C CYS A 100 -6.29 -0.83 -0.10
N GLU A 101 -7.55 -0.80 -0.55
CA GLU A 101 -8.73 -0.76 0.31
C GLU A 101 -9.86 -1.61 -0.28
N ASP A 102 -10.70 -2.20 0.58
CA ASP A 102 -11.94 -2.86 0.13
C ASP A 102 -12.77 -1.84 -0.69
N ALA A 103 -13.18 -2.24 -1.89
CA ALA A 103 -13.92 -1.36 -2.80
C ALA A 103 -15.24 -0.87 -2.20
N ARG A 104 -15.81 -1.61 -1.22
CA ARG A 104 -17.05 -1.29 -0.52
C ARG A 104 -16.85 -0.34 0.67
N ARG A 105 -15.60 0.01 1.01
CA ARG A 105 -15.34 0.92 2.12
C ARG A 105 -15.96 2.29 1.85
N GLY A 106 -16.93 2.66 2.68
CA GLY A 106 -17.54 3.98 2.69
C GLY A 106 -16.85 4.94 3.66
N ALA A 107 -17.35 6.17 3.70
CA ALA A 107 -16.92 7.20 4.64
C ALA A 107 -18.11 7.97 5.19
N SER A 108 -17.97 8.47 6.42
CA SER A 108 -18.90 9.47 6.96
C SER A 108 -18.71 10.81 6.25
N GLU A 109 -19.77 11.62 6.22
CA GLU A 109 -19.69 12.99 5.65
C GLU A 109 -18.57 13.81 6.29
N ALA A 110 -18.37 13.68 7.58
CA ALA A 110 -17.30 14.37 8.30
C ALA A 110 -15.90 13.96 7.80
N LEU A 111 -15.70 12.69 7.45
CA LEU A 111 -14.44 12.22 6.86
C LEU A 111 -14.29 12.73 5.43
N LEU A 112 -15.35 12.68 4.63
CA LEU A 112 -15.33 13.20 3.26
C LEU A 112 -14.93 14.68 3.24
N ARG A 113 -15.51 15.53 4.11
CA ARG A 113 -15.16 16.97 4.22
C ARG A 113 -13.70 17.23 4.60
N ARG A 114 -13.05 16.29 5.28
CA ARG A 114 -11.62 16.42 5.67
C ARG A 114 -10.67 15.93 4.59
N VAL A 115 -11.13 15.08 3.70
CA VAL A 115 -10.28 14.35 2.75
C VAL A 115 -10.39 14.90 1.34
N LEU A 116 -11.61 15.29 0.90
CA LEU A 116 -11.86 15.69 -0.47
C LEU A 116 -11.54 17.17 -0.68
N THR A 117 -11.02 17.48 -1.89
CA THR A 117 -10.94 18.86 -2.39
C THR A 117 -12.34 19.34 -2.81
N PRO A 118 -12.55 20.65 -3.04
CA PRO A 118 -13.83 21.15 -3.57
C PRO A 118 -14.24 20.45 -4.88
N GLU A 119 -13.30 20.28 -5.82
CA GLU A 119 -13.56 19.62 -7.10
C GLU A 119 -13.97 18.16 -6.91
N GLU A 120 -13.26 17.41 -6.06
CA GLU A 120 -13.62 16.03 -5.73
C GLU A 120 -14.96 15.93 -5.03
N TRP A 121 -15.33 16.93 -4.23
CA TRP A 121 -16.62 16.98 -3.57
C TRP A 121 -17.78 17.18 -4.56
N GLU A 122 -17.59 18.01 -5.58
CA GLU A 122 -18.60 18.27 -6.61
C GLU A 122 -18.81 17.05 -7.51
N ASP A 123 -17.73 16.37 -7.91
CA ASP A 123 -17.78 15.25 -8.86
C ASP A 123 -18.02 13.89 -8.19
N SER A 124 -17.76 13.75 -6.88
CA SER A 124 -17.58 12.46 -6.25
C SER A 124 -18.79 11.84 -5.57
N PRO A 125 -19.70 12.51 -4.86
CA PRO A 125 -20.54 11.77 -3.90
C PRO A 125 -21.45 10.70 -4.51
N ALA A 126 -21.71 10.75 -5.83
CA ALA A 126 -22.56 9.80 -6.53
C ALA A 126 -21.84 8.96 -7.61
N ALA A 127 -20.67 9.35 -8.07
CA ALA A 127 -20.02 8.75 -9.25
C ALA A 127 -18.74 7.95 -8.94
N ILE A 128 -17.95 8.33 -7.90
CA ILE A 128 -16.67 7.69 -7.60
C ILE A 128 -16.67 7.15 -6.18
N PRO A 129 -16.44 5.83 -5.96
CA PRO A 129 -16.36 5.27 -4.62
C PRO A 129 -15.30 5.97 -3.74
N PHE A 130 -15.64 6.24 -2.49
CA PHE A 130 -14.69 6.85 -1.53
C PHE A 130 -13.37 6.06 -1.44
N SER A 131 -13.45 4.74 -1.38
CA SER A 131 -12.27 3.86 -1.32
C SER A 131 -11.32 4.07 -2.51
N ARG A 132 -11.84 4.34 -3.73
CA ARG A 132 -11.02 4.67 -4.89
C ARG A 132 -10.28 5.99 -4.71
N LEU A 133 -10.96 7.06 -4.25
CA LEU A 133 -10.32 8.35 -4.01
C LEU A 133 -9.31 8.26 -2.86
N TRP A 134 -9.67 7.55 -1.80
CA TRP A 134 -8.83 7.40 -0.63
C TRP A 134 -7.52 6.68 -0.95
N THR A 135 -7.57 5.55 -1.67
CA THR A 135 -6.34 4.83 -2.07
C THR A 135 -5.43 5.69 -2.95
N ARG A 136 -6.00 6.51 -3.84
CA ARG A 136 -5.23 7.45 -4.67
C ARG A 136 -4.52 8.49 -3.82
N LYS A 137 -5.22 9.08 -2.84
CA LYS A 137 -4.63 10.05 -1.90
C LYS A 137 -3.54 9.42 -1.03
N GLU A 138 -3.83 8.26 -0.42
CA GLU A 138 -2.85 7.52 0.39
C GLU A 138 -1.61 7.13 -0.44
N ALA A 139 -1.78 6.70 -1.68
CA ALA A 139 -0.65 6.39 -2.56
C ALA A 139 0.26 7.61 -2.77
N VAL A 140 -0.29 8.80 -3.01
CA VAL A 140 0.49 10.06 -3.13
C VAL A 140 1.17 10.41 -1.81
N MET A 141 0.46 10.36 -0.68
CA MET A 141 1.04 10.64 0.64
C MET A 141 2.21 9.71 0.98
N LYS A 142 2.08 8.43 0.63
CA LYS A 142 3.12 7.40 0.81
C LYS A 142 4.29 7.60 -0.17
N ALA A 143 4.03 7.99 -1.41
CA ALA A 143 5.05 8.32 -2.40
C ALA A 143 5.89 9.51 -1.93
N CYS A 144 5.26 10.59 -1.48
CA CYS A 144 5.93 11.76 -0.89
C CYS A 144 6.69 11.43 0.40
N GLY A 145 6.41 10.30 1.04
CA GLY A 145 7.02 9.92 2.33
C GLY A 145 6.56 10.77 3.51
N LEU A 146 5.50 11.57 3.36
CA LEU A 146 5.01 12.49 4.39
C LEU A 146 3.84 11.90 5.21
N GLY A 147 3.22 10.82 4.73
CA GLY A 147 2.02 10.27 5.36
C GLY A 147 0.97 11.36 5.58
N LEU A 148 0.29 11.34 6.72
CA LEU A 148 -0.73 12.35 7.08
C LEU A 148 -0.18 13.78 7.28
N GLY A 149 1.13 13.97 7.22
CA GLY A 149 1.74 15.31 7.16
C GLY A 149 1.45 16.05 5.85
N LEU A 150 1.02 15.34 4.80
CA LEU A 150 0.43 15.92 3.60
C LEU A 150 -1.10 15.89 3.73
N ALA A 151 -1.71 17.06 3.90
CA ALA A 151 -3.16 17.14 4.05
C ALA A 151 -3.87 16.59 2.78
N PRO A 152 -4.75 15.58 2.90
CA PRO A 152 -5.36 14.96 1.72
C PRO A 152 -6.23 15.94 0.89
N ALA A 153 -6.85 16.94 1.52
CA ALA A 153 -7.62 17.96 0.82
C ALA A 153 -6.77 19.04 0.12
N SER A 154 -5.43 18.95 0.15
CA SER A 154 -4.55 19.96 -0.48
C SER A 154 -4.17 19.64 -1.92
N TYR A 155 -4.61 18.53 -2.49
CA TYR A 155 -4.37 18.11 -3.88
C TYR A 155 -5.53 17.25 -4.39
N CYS A 156 -5.85 17.40 -5.67
CA CYS A 156 -6.90 16.65 -6.36
C CYS A 156 -6.33 15.36 -6.97
N VAL A 157 -7.10 14.26 -6.90
CA VAL A 157 -6.72 12.96 -7.45
C VAL A 157 -7.73 12.42 -8.47
N LEU A 158 -8.54 13.28 -9.08
CA LEU A 158 -9.45 12.90 -10.16
C LEU A 158 -8.68 12.46 -11.40
N ASP A 159 -7.63 13.19 -11.75
CA ASP A 159 -6.75 12.89 -12.88
C ASP A 159 -5.62 11.91 -12.49
N ASP A 160 -5.04 11.25 -13.50
CA ASP A 160 -3.90 10.35 -13.31
C ASP A 160 -2.54 11.08 -13.19
N LEU A 161 -2.50 12.38 -13.42
CA LEU A 161 -1.34 13.24 -13.16
C LEU A 161 -1.66 14.21 -12.01
N VAL A 162 -0.98 14.01 -10.89
CA VAL A 162 -1.24 14.74 -9.65
C VAL A 162 -0.03 15.59 -9.27
N GLN A 163 -0.28 16.87 -9.00
CA GLN A 163 0.72 17.78 -8.45
C GLN A 163 0.63 17.79 -6.92
N ALA A 164 1.67 17.36 -6.23
CA ALA A 164 1.74 17.41 -4.79
C ALA A 164 3.18 17.70 -4.32
N LYS A 165 3.34 18.67 -3.42
CA LYS A 165 4.65 19.07 -2.87
C LYS A 165 5.71 19.43 -3.94
N GLY A 166 5.29 20.08 -5.02
CA GLY A 166 6.19 20.49 -6.10
C GLY A 166 6.68 19.36 -7.01
N GLN A 167 6.11 18.16 -6.85
CA GLN A 167 6.40 17.00 -7.68
C GLN A 167 5.16 16.55 -8.45
N THR A 168 5.37 15.94 -9.60
CA THR A 168 4.32 15.33 -10.41
C THR A 168 4.33 13.82 -10.16
N TRP A 169 3.18 13.30 -9.76
CA TRP A 169 2.94 11.88 -9.53
C TRP A 169 2.01 11.34 -10.59
N ARG A 170 2.38 10.22 -11.19
CA ARG A 170 1.46 9.46 -12.04
C ARG A 170 0.75 8.42 -11.18
N LEU A 171 -0.57 8.45 -11.23
CA LEU A 171 -1.44 7.50 -10.54
C LEU A 171 -1.86 6.38 -11.49
N HIS A 172 -1.76 5.15 -11.00
CA HIS A 172 -2.35 3.97 -11.61
C HIS A 172 -3.30 3.34 -10.59
N THR A 173 -4.56 3.17 -10.97
CA THR A 173 -5.56 2.56 -10.09
C THR A 173 -6.15 1.33 -10.76
N LEU A 174 -6.09 0.21 -10.07
CA LEU A 174 -6.61 -1.08 -10.49
C LEU A 174 -7.73 -1.51 -9.54
N GLU A 175 -8.71 -2.24 -10.06
CA GLU A 175 -9.64 -3.00 -9.25
C GLU A 175 -9.19 -4.47 -9.25
N LEU A 176 -8.86 -4.99 -8.07
CA LEU A 176 -8.30 -6.31 -7.90
C LEU A 176 -8.96 -7.04 -6.73
N ARG A 177 -9.58 -8.17 -6.98
CA ARG A 177 -10.22 -9.01 -5.94
C ARG A 177 -11.18 -8.24 -5.03
N GLY A 178 -11.96 -7.31 -5.61
CA GLY A 178 -12.89 -6.45 -4.85
C GLY A 178 -12.21 -5.36 -4.01
N HIS A 179 -10.97 -5.01 -4.33
CA HIS A 179 -10.22 -3.91 -3.73
C HIS A 179 -9.83 -2.90 -4.79
N PHE A 180 -9.76 -1.62 -4.44
CA PHE A 180 -9.02 -0.64 -5.21
C PHE A 180 -7.55 -0.66 -4.74
N VAL A 181 -6.66 -0.77 -5.73
CA VAL A 181 -5.22 -0.66 -5.54
C VAL A 181 -4.74 0.55 -6.33
N SER A 182 -4.19 1.55 -5.66
CA SER A 182 -3.62 2.75 -6.30
C SER A 182 -2.13 2.81 -6.05
N CYS A 183 -1.38 3.10 -7.12
CA CYS A 183 0.05 3.33 -7.08
C CYS A 183 0.36 4.73 -7.58
N ALA A 184 1.11 5.51 -6.82
CA ALA A 184 1.65 6.81 -7.21
C ALA A 184 3.16 6.67 -7.41
N ALA A 185 3.65 7.06 -8.58
CA ALA A 185 5.08 6.97 -8.92
C ALA A 185 5.54 8.16 -9.77
N GLU A 186 6.82 8.49 -9.69
CA GLU A 186 7.47 9.40 -10.65
C GLU A 186 7.70 8.76 -12.03
N ALA A 187 7.54 7.44 -12.14
CA ALA A 187 7.68 6.69 -13.37
C ALA A 187 6.49 6.96 -14.31
N ALA A 188 6.79 7.13 -15.60
CA ALA A 188 5.76 7.29 -16.64
C ALA A 188 5.09 5.97 -17.04
N GLU A 189 5.72 4.85 -16.73
CA GLU A 189 5.31 3.50 -17.14
C GLU A 189 4.21 2.95 -16.24
N ALA A 190 3.27 2.20 -16.81
CA ALA A 190 2.30 1.44 -16.05
C ALA A 190 3.01 0.33 -15.23
N PRO A 191 2.55 0.03 -14.01
CA PRO A 191 3.13 -1.03 -13.22
C PRO A 191 2.87 -2.42 -13.82
N GLU A 192 3.89 -3.28 -13.79
CA GLU A 192 3.73 -4.71 -13.98
C GLU A 192 3.09 -5.31 -12.72
N LEU A 193 1.94 -5.98 -12.85
CA LEU A 193 1.25 -6.64 -11.74
C LEU A 193 1.67 -8.12 -11.65
N LEU A 194 2.14 -8.55 -10.48
CA LEU A 194 2.65 -9.89 -10.21
C LEU A 194 1.96 -10.51 -8.99
N HIS A 195 1.24 -11.61 -9.22
CA HIS A 195 0.67 -12.41 -8.14
C HIS A 195 1.70 -13.33 -7.50
N LEU A 196 1.82 -13.31 -6.17
CA LEU A 196 2.62 -14.24 -5.39
C LEU A 196 1.71 -15.13 -4.52
N PRO A 197 1.50 -16.39 -4.88
CA PRO A 197 0.74 -17.32 -4.06
C PRO A 197 1.50 -17.70 -2.79
N PRO A 198 0.85 -18.29 -1.77
CA PRO A 198 1.48 -18.68 -0.50
C PRO A 198 2.77 -19.49 -0.68
N GLU A 199 2.80 -20.43 -1.60
CA GLU A 199 3.96 -21.30 -1.87
C GLU A 199 5.18 -20.48 -2.30
N ALA A 200 4.99 -19.42 -3.10
CA ALA A 200 6.06 -18.53 -3.52
C ALA A 200 6.55 -17.63 -2.37
N LEU A 201 5.66 -17.25 -1.46
CA LEU A 201 6.00 -16.42 -0.30
C LEU A 201 6.73 -17.20 0.79
N LEU A 202 6.44 -18.50 0.93
CA LEU A 202 7.01 -19.39 1.93
C LEU A 202 8.30 -20.08 1.46
N ALA A 203 8.62 -19.95 0.19
CA ALA A 203 9.87 -20.52 -0.35
C ALA A 203 11.12 -20.07 0.44
N PRO A 204 12.12 -20.92 0.64
CA PRO A 204 13.31 -20.68 1.46
C PRO A 204 14.20 -19.51 1.02
#